data_0c677f596d0203e61ffcc7918f07722a
#
_entry.id   0c677f596d0203e61ffcc7918f07722a
#
_cell.length_a   1.000
_cell.length_b   1.000
_cell.length_c   1.000
_cell.angle_alpha   90.00
_cell.angle_beta   90.00
_cell.angle_gamma   90.00
#
_symmetry.space_group_name_H-M   'P 1'
#
loop_
_entity.id
_entity.type
_entity.pdbx_description
1 polymer ?
#
loop_
_entity_poly.entity_id
_entity_poly.type
_entity_poly.pdbx_seq_one_letter_code
_entity_poly.pdbx_strand_id
1 'polypeptide(L)'
;MENQRAAVARKLSDPDFQSSLVNRSLGLIMGLSVALAAFVIHDAYIWANPPTPKYFIVDGEHDPRPVAALDSPIVNDAQLLDWTVKWASAPYNVNYHDYPEELNTAGRHFTPNGWRTFAESYIKSGNYEAMKQGMMLCFAQAQRAAVVIETKIQSGALAYRIQFPILQTCQNSQQANTQKMMLAALVVRTNDEDHRDGIAIDQLVAEAR
;
A
#
# COMPACT_ATOMS: atom_id res chain seq x y z
N MET A 1 67.56 41.70 -0.97
CA MET A 1 66.15 41.77 -1.37
C MET A 1 65.89 42.27 -2.80
N GLU A 2 66.70 43.18 -3.33
CA GLU A 2 66.61 43.72 -4.71
C GLU A 2 66.82 42.67 -5.82
N ASN A 3 67.82 41.80 -5.70
CA ASN A 3 68.08 40.73 -6.65
C ASN A 3 66.93 39.69 -6.79
N GLN A 4 66.18 39.44 -5.72
CA GLN A 4 65.04 38.53 -5.78
C GLN A 4 63.85 39.16 -6.52
N ARG A 5 63.63 40.46 -6.35
CA ARG A 5 62.55 41.17 -7.06
C ARG A 5 62.82 41.23 -8.56
N ALA A 6 64.09 41.46 -8.96
CA ALA A 6 64.53 41.50 -10.39
C ALA A 6 64.38 40.08 -11.01
N ALA A 7 64.72 39.02 -10.32
CA ALA A 7 64.51 37.63 -10.77
C ALA A 7 63.05 37.24 -10.92
N VAL A 8 62.18 37.67 -10.05
CA VAL A 8 60.74 37.44 -10.12
C VAL A 8 60.14 38.22 -11.30
N ALA A 9 60.57 39.50 -11.47
CA ALA A 9 60.06 40.31 -12.58
C ALA A 9 60.47 39.74 -13.96
N ARG A 10 61.67 39.19 -14.11
CA ARG A 10 62.11 38.51 -15.32
C ARG A 10 61.30 37.27 -15.63
N LYS A 11 60.98 36.46 -14.58
CA LYS A 11 60.20 35.23 -14.74
C LYS A 11 58.75 35.53 -15.08
N LEU A 12 58.18 36.61 -14.58
CA LEU A 12 56.83 37.07 -14.89
C LEU A 12 56.69 37.65 -16.29
N SER A 13 57.86 38.17 -16.90
CA SER A 13 57.85 38.67 -18.21
C SER A 13 58.18 37.62 -19.28
N ASP A 14 58.45 36.38 -18.88
CA ASP A 14 58.75 35.29 -19.81
C ASP A 14 57.45 34.80 -20.47
N PRO A 15 57.32 34.86 -21.80
CA PRO A 15 56.10 34.45 -22.51
C PRO A 15 55.77 32.97 -22.34
N ASP A 16 56.75 32.09 -22.16
CA ASP A 16 56.51 30.67 -21.95
C ASP A 16 55.91 30.39 -20.55
N PHE A 17 56.38 31.16 -19.55
CA PHE A 17 55.80 31.08 -18.20
C PHE A 17 54.36 31.61 -18.16
N GLN A 18 54.09 32.71 -18.84
CA GLN A 18 52.76 33.29 -18.96
C GLN A 18 51.78 32.34 -19.67
N SER A 19 52.20 31.75 -20.77
CA SER A 19 51.36 30.78 -21.50
C SER A 19 51.06 29.53 -20.69
N SER A 20 52.06 29.05 -19.95
CA SER A 20 51.87 27.91 -19.03
C SER A 20 50.91 28.21 -17.88
N LEU A 21 50.98 29.42 -17.30
CA LEU A 21 50.04 29.89 -16.28
C LEU A 21 48.61 30.03 -16.80
N VAL A 22 48.46 30.63 -18.00
CA VAL A 22 47.15 30.78 -18.64
C VAL A 22 46.55 29.41 -18.95
N ASN A 23 47.30 28.48 -19.52
CA ASN A 23 46.82 27.16 -19.83
C ASN A 23 46.40 26.36 -18.57
N ARG A 24 47.17 26.49 -17.47
CA ARG A 24 46.80 25.87 -16.20
C ARG A 24 45.55 26.49 -15.57
N SER A 25 45.44 27.80 -15.58
CA SER A 25 44.26 28.50 -15.09
C SER A 25 43.01 28.20 -15.92
N LEU A 26 43.18 28.13 -17.27
CA LEU A 26 42.09 27.74 -18.16
C LEU A 26 41.61 26.30 -17.89
N GLY A 27 42.55 25.37 -17.67
CA GLY A 27 42.25 24.00 -17.29
C GLY A 27 41.50 23.88 -15.96
N LEU A 28 41.90 24.68 -14.96
CA LEU A 28 41.22 24.75 -13.68
C LEU A 28 39.78 25.33 -13.79
N ILE A 29 39.63 26.41 -14.57
CA ILE A 29 38.33 27.04 -14.83
C ILE A 29 37.41 26.05 -15.54
N MET A 30 37.90 25.36 -16.60
CA MET A 30 37.12 24.34 -17.28
C MET A 30 36.72 23.19 -16.36
N GLY A 31 37.63 22.69 -15.53
CA GLY A 31 37.34 21.64 -14.55
C GLY A 31 36.26 22.05 -13.53
N LEU A 32 36.39 23.27 -12.98
CA LEU A 32 35.39 23.84 -12.06
C LEU A 32 34.01 24.05 -12.73
N SER A 33 34.00 24.50 -13.98
CA SER A 33 32.77 24.73 -14.74
C SER A 33 32.03 23.40 -15.01
N VAL A 34 32.75 22.33 -15.35
CA VAL A 34 32.19 21.00 -15.55
C VAL A 34 31.64 20.45 -14.21
N ALA A 35 32.39 20.61 -13.12
CA ALA A 35 31.90 20.18 -11.78
C ALA A 35 30.63 20.94 -11.36
N LEU A 36 30.60 22.25 -11.59
CA LEU A 36 29.44 23.07 -11.29
C LEU A 36 28.21 22.64 -12.13
N ALA A 37 28.42 22.41 -13.44
CA ALA A 37 27.35 21.92 -14.30
C ALA A 37 26.80 20.55 -13.83
N ALA A 38 27.68 19.64 -13.42
CA ALA A 38 27.27 18.34 -12.87
C ALA A 38 26.45 18.48 -11.57
N PHE A 39 26.83 19.40 -10.69
CA PHE A 39 26.06 19.71 -9.47
C PHE A 39 24.67 20.27 -9.80
N VAL A 40 24.56 21.22 -10.71
CA VAL A 40 23.28 21.81 -11.12
C VAL A 40 22.36 20.75 -11.74
N ILE A 41 22.91 19.87 -12.58
CA ILE A 41 22.13 18.76 -13.16
C ILE A 41 21.68 17.79 -12.08
N HIS A 42 22.52 17.46 -11.11
CA HIS A 42 22.19 16.58 -10.01
C HIS A 42 21.06 17.16 -9.13
N ASP A 43 21.17 18.43 -8.76
CA ASP A 43 20.13 19.12 -7.98
C ASP A 43 18.82 19.20 -8.75
N ALA A 44 18.86 19.53 -10.03
CA ALA A 44 17.69 19.57 -10.89
C ALA A 44 17.02 18.18 -10.98
N TYR A 45 17.80 17.10 -11.04
CA TYR A 45 17.30 15.74 -11.05
C TYR A 45 16.61 15.37 -9.74
N ILE A 46 17.18 15.73 -8.56
CA ILE A 46 16.56 15.51 -7.25
C ILE A 46 15.26 16.31 -7.10
N TRP A 47 15.23 17.55 -7.60
CA TRP A 47 14.02 18.37 -7.59
C TRP A 47 12.91 17.83 -8.48
N ALA A 48 13.27 17.28 -9.63
CA ALA A 48 12.31 16.65 -10.55
C ALA A 48 11.80 15.30 -10.04
N ASN A 49 12.60 14.61 -9.21
CA ASN A 49 12.28 13.28 -8.67
C ASN A 49 12.44 13.31 -7.15
N PRO A 50 11.57 14.01 -6.41
CA PRO A 50 11.66 14.06 -4.96
C PRO A 50 11.51 12.65 -4.37
N PRO A 51 12.36 12.25 -3.39
CA PRO A 51 12.21 10.97 -2.71
C PRO A 51 10.85 10.91 -2.04
N THR A 52 10.21 9.75 -2.09
CA THR A 52 8.94 9.52 -1.39
C THR A 52 9.09 9.84 0.09
N PRO A 53 8.24 10.69 0.67
CA PRO A 53 8.33 11.04 2.08
C PRO A 53 8.11 9.78 2.92
N LYS A 54 9.02 9.51 3.85
CA LYS A 54 8.87 8.44 4.84
C LYS A 54 8.30 9.05 6.11
N TYR A 55 7.10 8.63 6.46
CA TYR A 55 6.47 9.01 7.72
C TYR A 55 6.80 7.98 8.80
N PHE A 56 7.05 8.45 10.03
CA PHE A 56 7.24 7.60 11.19
C PHE A 56 6.22 8.03 12.25
N ILE A 57 5.48 7.09 12.80
CA ILE A 57 4.73 7.32 14.03
C ILE A 57 5.70 7.05 15.17
N VAL A 58 5.90 8.04 16.03
CA VAL A 58 6.65 7.91 17.27
C VAL A 58 5.61 7.88 18.39
N ASP A 59 5.19 6.69 18.78
CA ASP A 59 4.48 6.50 20.03
C ASP A 59 5.52 6.44 21.15
N GLY A 60 5.28 7.16 22.26
CA GLY A 60 6.26 7.33 23.33
C GLY A 60 6.70 6.04 24.03
N GLU A 61 6.18 4.89 23.67
CA GLU A 61 6.42 3.60 24.30
C GLU A 61 6.97 2.52 23.33
N HIS A 62 6.99 2.76 22.01
CA HIS A 62 7.41 1.78 21.01
C HIS A 62 8.41 2.35 20.00
N ASP A 63 9.23 1.48 19.41
CA ASP A 63 10.17 1.84 18.35
C ASP A 63 9.47 2.52 17.16
N PRO A 64 10.08 3.58 16.57
CA PRO A 64 9.51 4.30 15.44
C PRO A 64 9.29 3.35 14.26
N ARG A 65 8.04 3.19 13.83
CA ARG A 65 7.65 2.37 12.67
C ARG A 65 7.51 3.24 11.44
N PRO A 66 8.06 2.84 10.29
CA PRO A 66 7.80 3.52 9.03
C PRO A 66 6.34 3.33 8.64
N VAL A 67 5.61 4.44 8.50
CA VAL A 67 4.21 4.43 8.05
C VAL A 67 4.18 4.87 6.60
N ALA A 68 3.62 4.03 5.74
CA ALA A 68 3.34 4.44 4.37
C ALA A 68 2.15 5.40 4.36
N ALA A 69 2.22 6.43 3.50
CA ALA A 69 1.13 7.38 3.34
C ALA A 69 -0.18 6.64 3.00
N LEU A 70 -1.29 7.08 3.58
CA LEU A 70 -2.60 6.43 3.40
C LEU A 70 -3.14 6.55 1.96
N ASP A 71 -2.65 7.51 1.20
CA ASP A 71 -2.98 7.75 -0.21
C ASP A 71 -2.14 6.91 -1.18
N SER A 72 -1.19 6.13 -0.66
CA SER A 72 -0.29 5.29 -1.46
C SER A 72 -0.56 3.81 -1.25
N PRO A 73 -0.45 2.96 -2.31
CA PRO A 73 -0.62 1.52 -2.18
C PRO A 73 0.52 0.92 -1.34
N ILE A 74 0.19 0.00 -0.44
CA ILE A 74 1.16 -0.74 0.39
C ILE A 74 1.34 -2.18 -0.10
N VAL A 75 0.35 -2.71 -0.81
CA VAL A 75 0.33 -4.04 -1.40
C VAL A 75 0.23 -3.93 -2.92
N ASN A 76 0.77 -4.89 -3.64
CA ASN A 76 0.55 -4.96 -5.08
C ASN A 76 -0.87 -5.47 -5.40
N ASP A 77 -1.31 -5.28 -6.64
CA ASP A 77 -2.68 -5.64 -7.06
C ASP A 77 -3.00 -7.13 -6.83
N ALA A 78 -2.07 -8.03 -7.10
CA ALA A 78 -2.29 -9.45 -6.89
C ALA A 78 -2.48 -9.79 -5.40
N GLN A 79 -1.64 -9.23 -4.53
CA GLN A 79 -1.77 -9.40 -3.08
C GLN A 79 -3.07 -8.80 -2.54
N LEU A 80 -3.46 -7.63 -3.05
CA LEU A 80 -4.73 -6.99 -2.69
C LEU A 80 -5.93 -7.87 -3.05
N LEU A 81 -5.94 -8.41 -4.27
CA LEU A 81 -7.04 -9.26 -4.74
C LEU A 81 -7.11 -10.59 -3.97
N ASP A 82 -5.98 -11.26 -3.78
CA ASP A 82 -5.92 -12.52 -3.00
C ASP A 82 -6.35 -12.31 -1.55
N TRP A 83 -5.86 -11.24 -0.92
CA TRP A 83 -6.24 -10.86 0.42
C TRP A 83 -7.75 -10.59 0.52
N THR A 84 -8.29 -9.83 -0.44
CA THR A 84 -9.72 -9.50 -0.47
C THR A 84 -10.58 -10.75 -0.65
N VAL A 85 -10.23 -11.62 -1.59
CA VAL A 85 -10.96 -12.89 -1.81
C VAL A 85 -10.98 -13.72 -0.54
N LYS A 86 -9.84 -13.87 0.11
CA LYS A 86 -9.70 -14.65 1.35
C LYS A 86 -10.61 -14.10 2.46
N TRP A 87 -10.48 -12.82 2.77
CA TRP A 87 -11.12 -12.25 3.96
C TRP A 87 -12.57 -11.79 3.73
N ALA A 88 -12.93 -11.41 2.50
CA ALA A 88 -14.33 -11.14 2.17
C ALA A 88 -15.17 -12.42 2.04
N SER A 89 -14.56 -13.57 1.71
CA SER A 89 -15.25 -14.86 1.71
C SER A 89 -15.30 -15.52 3.08
N ALA A 90 -14.43 -15.15 4.01
CA ALA A 90 -14.33 -15.78 5.33
C ALA A 90 -15.65 -15.81 6.11
N PRO A 91 -16.48 -14.72 6.16
CA PRO A 91 -17.76 -14.75 6.86
C PRO A 91 -18.80 -15.72 6.28
N TYR A 92 -18.57 -16.21 5.05
CA TYR A 92 -19.43 -17.20 4.38
C TYR A 92 -18.88 -18.63 4.49
N ASN A 93 -17.69 -18.77 5.08
CA ASN A 93 -17.06 -20.07 5.40
C ASN A 93 -17.20 -20.33 6.89
N VAL A 94 -18.37 -20.73 7.31
CA VAL A 94 -18.70 -20.92 8.72
C VAL A 94 -19.42 -22.25 8.95
N ASN A 95 -19.18 -22.85 10.09
CA ASN A 95 -19.87 -24.04 10.52
C ASN A 95 -20.72 -23.77 11.78
N TYR A 96 -21.76 -24.57 11.99
CA TYR A 96 -22.70 -24.37 13.08
C TYR A 96 -22.07 -24.54 14.49
N HIS A 97 -20.90 -25.15 14.59
CA HIS A 97 -20.19 -25.40 15.83
C HIS A 97 -19.24 -24.27 16.22
N ASP A 98 -18.35 -23.88 15.27
CA ASP A 98 -17.23 -22.97 15.53
C ASP A 98 -17.48 -21.55 15.00
N TYR A 99 -18.68 -21.28 14.46
CA TYR A 99 -19.00 -20.01 13.83
C TYR A 99 -18.66 -18.74 14.64
N PRO A 100 -18.73 -18.73 16.00
CA PRO A 100 -18.39 -17.52 16.74
C PRO A 100 -16.91 -17.17 16.61
N GLU A 101 -16.04 -18.19 16.63
CA GLU A 101 -14.59 -18.00 16.45
C GLU A 101 -14.24 -17.66 15.01
N GLU A 102 -14.86 -18.35 14.04
CA GLU A 102 -14.67 -18.09 12.60
C GLU A 102 -15.11 -16.69 12.22
N LEU A 103 -16.27 -16.23 12.68
CA LEU A 103 -16.76 -14.86 12.47
C LEU A 103 -15.89 -13.82 13.18
N ASN A 104 -15.46 -14.10 14.42
CA ASN A 104 -14.56 -13.19 15.14
C ASN A 104 -13.20 -13.05 14.42
N THR A 105 -12.70 -14.16 13.89
CA THR A 105 -11.47 -14.15 13.08
C THR A 105 -11.64 -13.35 11.79
N ALA A 106 -12.74 -13.54 11.07
CA ALA A 106 -13.06 -12.75 9.89
C ALA A 106 -13.21 -11.26 10.22
N GLY A 107 -13.87 -10.93 11.33
CA GLY A 107 -14.13 -9.56 11.77
C GLY A 107 -12.88 -8.74 12.03
N ARG A 108 -11.76 -9.36 12.39
CA ARG A 108 -10.46 -8.67 12.59
C ARG A 108 -9.89 -8.03 11.33
N HIS A 109 -10.38 -8.41 10.15
CA HIS A 109 -9.96 -7.85 8.87
C HIS A 109 -10.91 -6.77 8.34
N PHE A 110 -11.91 -6.39 9.15
CA PHE A 110 -12.86 -5.33 8.84
C PHE A 110 -12.58 -4.09 9.68
N THR A 111 -12.93 -2.91 9.13
CA THR A 111 -13.06 -1.74 10.00
C THR A 111 -14.21 -1.96 11.00
N PRO A 112 -14.21 -1.28 12.15
CA PRO A 112 -15.32 -1.38 13.12
C PRO A 112 -16.68 -1.08 12.50
N ASN A 113 -16.74 -0.12 11.57
CA ASN A 113 -17.97 0.23 10.86
C ASN A 113 -18.37 -0.83 9.83
N GLY A 114 -17.40 -1.33 9.06
CA GLY A 114 -17.62 -2.37 8.06
C GLY A 114 -18.13 -3.66 8.69
N TRP A 115 -17.52 -4.07 9.81
CA TRP A 115 -17.97 -5.26 10.54
C TRP A 115 -19.38 -5.10 11.11
N ARG A 116 -19.67 -3.96 11.73
CA ARG A 116 -20.99 -3.68 12.30
C ARG A 116 -22.09 -3.75 11.24
N THR A 117 -21.90 -3.08 10.11
CA THR A 117 -22.88 -3.07 8.99
C THR A 117 -23.07 -4.46 8.38
N PHE A 118 -21.98 -5.20 8.19
CA PHE A 118 -22.05 -6.58 7.72
C PHE A 118 -22.79 -7.49 8.70
N ALA A 119 -22.43 -7.44 9.99
CA ALA A 119 -23.04 -8.28 11.03
C ALA A 119 -24.53 -8.00 11.17
N GLU A 120 -24.94 -6.73 11.16
CA GLU A 120 -26.36 -6.36 11.18
C GLU A 120 -27.12 -6.91 9.97
N SER A 121 -26.55 -6.78 8.78
CA SER A 121 -27.15 -7.31 7.55
C SER A 121 -27.25 -8.83 7.56
N TYR A 122 -26.19 -9.52 7.96
CA TYR A 122 -26.10 -10.97 8.00
C TYR A 122 -27.06 -11.57 9.03
N ILE A 123 -27.18 -10.98 10.21
CA ILE A 123 -28.13 -11.40 11.25
C ILE A 123 -29.58 -11.15 10.81
N LYS A 124 -29.86 -9.96 10.25
CA LYS A 124 -31.21 -9.62 9.78
C LYS A 124 -31.69 -10.48 8.63
N SER A 125 -30.78 -11.02 7.81
CA SER A 125 -31.16 -11.91 6.69
C SER A 125 -31.67 -13.28 7.16
N GLY A 126 -31.46 -13.65 8.43
CA GLY A 126 -31.85 -14.93 8.98
C GLY A 126 -31.01 -16.13 8.54
N ASN A 127 -30.01 -15.91 7.63
CA ASN A 127 -29.13 -16.96 7.13
C ASN A 127 -28.36 -17.65 8.24
N TYR A 128 -27.98 -16.89 9.23
CA TYR A 128 -27.25 -17.36 10.40
C TYR A 128 -28.09 -18.31 11.28
N GLU A 129 -29.32 -17.93 11.60
CA GLU A 129 -30.23 -18.79 12.37
C GLU A 129 -30.59 -20.08 11.60
N ALA A 130 -30.80 -19.97 10.28
CA ALA A 130 -31.06 -21.13 9.45
C ALA A 130 -29.85 -22.10 9.41
N MET A 131 -28.63 -21.59 9.33
CA MET A 131 -27.42 -22.40 9.40
C MET A 131 -27.29 -23.13 10.75
N LYS A 132 -27.51 -22.42 11.86
CA LYS A 132 -27.40 -22.95 13.21
C LYS A 132 -28.48 -24.02 13.50
N GLN A 133 -29.74 -23.70 13.18
CA GLN A 133 -30.85 -24.63 13.37
C GLN A 133 -30.73 -25.88 12.49
N GLY A 134 -30.24 -25.70 11.27
CA GLY A 134 -30.00 -26.78 10.34
C GLY A 134 -28.73 -27.58 10.59
N MET A 135 -27.92 -27.22 11.60
CA MET A 135 -26.59 -27.81 11.84
C MET A 135 -25.76 -27.90 10.56
N MET A 136 -25.68 -26.78 9.82
CA MET A 136 -25.06 -26.75 8.47
C MET A 136 -23.58 -26.37 8.56
N LEU A 137 -22.83 -26.97 7.65
CA LEU A 137 -21.48 -26.54 7.28
C LEU A 137 -21.59 -25.72 6.00
N CYS A 138 -21.18 -24.46 6.05
CA CYS A 138 -21.17 -23.56 4.89
C CYS A 138 -19.74 -23.28 4.43
N PHE A 139 -19.51 -23.36 3.16
CA PHE A 139 -18.26 -22.97 2.54
C PHE A 139 -18.49 -22.18 1.24
N ALA A 140 -17.69 -21.17 1.06
CA ALA A 140 -17.74 -20.26 -0.09
C ALA A 140 -16.48 -20.36 -0.91
N GLN A 141 -16.63 -20.47 -2.22
CA GLN A 141 -15.53 -20.57 -3.18
C GLN A 141 -15.66 -19.50 -4.24
N ALA A 142 -14.58 -18.74 -4.47
CA ALA A 142 -14.53 -17.80 -5.59
C ALA A 142 -14.60 -18.57 -6.92
N GLN A 143 -15.51 -18.16 -7.80
CA GLN A 143 -15.73 -18.81 -9.09
C GLN A 143 -14.86 -18.22 -10.21
N ARG A 144 -14.41 -17.00 -10.03
CA ARG A 144 -13.54 -16.26 -10.97
C ARG A 144 -12.62 -15.35 -10.19
N ALA A 145 -11.58 -14.87 -10.86
CA ALA A 145 -10.69 -13.86 -10.33
C ALA A 145 -11.47 -12.59 -9.89
N ALA A 146 -11.05 -12.02 -8.78
CA ALA A 146 -11.55 -10.74 -8.31
C ALA A 146 -11.06 -9.62 -9.23
N VAL A 147 -11.85 -8.55 -9.35
CA VAL A 147 -11.55 -7.41 -10.20
C VAL A 147 -11.72 -6.13 -9.41
N VAL A 148 -10.74 -5.22 -9.54
CA VAL A 148 -10.87 -3.85 -9.03
C VAL A 148 -11.77 -3.07 -9.98
N ILE A 149 -12.94 -2.63 -9.50
CA ILE A 149 -13.90 -1.85 -10.28
C ILE A 149 -13.59 -0.36 -10.20
N GLU A 150 -13.14 0.10 -9.04
CA GLU A 150 -12.89 1.51 -8.76
C GLU A 150 -11.75 1.65 -7.75
N THR A 151 -10.90 2.63 -7.98
CA THR A 151 -9.88 3.07 -7.02
C THR A 151 -10.06 4.56 -6.80
N LYS A 152 -10.18 4.97 -5.54
CA LYS A 152 -10.37 6.38 -5.18
C LYS A 152 -9.72 6.71 -3.83
N ILE A 153 -9.54 8.00 -3.58
CA ILE A 153 -9.18 8.49 -2.24
C ILE A 153 -10.48 8.86 -1.52
N GLN A 154 -10.75 8.22 -0.40
CA GLN A 154 -11.91 8.47 0.45
C GLN A 154 -11.43 8.82 1.86
N SER A 155 -11.85 9.98 2.37
CA SER A 155 -11.44 10.48 3.70
C SER A 155 -9.91 10.51 3.91
N GLY A 156 -9.15 10.81 2.83
CA GLY A 156 -7.69 10.88 2.88
C GLY A 156 -6.98 9.52 2.79
N ALA A 157 -7.72 8.41 2.64
CA ALA A 157 -7.18 7.06 2.48
C ALA A 157 -7.53 6.48 1.11
N LEU A 158 -6.62 5.69 0.56
CA LEU A 158 -6.84 4.97 -0.69
C LEU A 158 -7.87 3.85 -0.45
N ALA A 159 -8.89 3.81 -1.29
CA ALA A 159 -9.98 2.86 -1.22
C ALA A 159 -10.15 2.13 -2.56
N TYR A 160 -10.36 0.82 -2.50
CA TYR A 160 -10.54 -0.06 -3.64
C TYR A 160 -11.91 -0.72 -3.56
N ARG A 161 -12.71 -0.60 -4.62
CA ARG A 161 -13.93 -1.38 -4.77
C ARG A 161 -13.64 -2.62 -5.59
N ILE A 162 -13.74 -3.79 -4.96
CA ILE A 162 -13.37 -5.08 -5.55
C ILE A 162 -14.62 -5.96 -5.63
N GLN A 163 -14.81 -6.61 -6.77
CA GLN A 163 -15.93 -7.53 -6.99
C GLN A 163 -15.45 -8.89 -7.47
N PHE A 164 -16.12 -9.94 -7.01
CA PHE A 164 -15.92 -11.31 -7.47
C PHE A 164 -17.12 -12.19 -7.16
N PRO A 165 -17.44 -13.16 -8.04
CA PRO A 165 -18.51 -14.12 -7.81
C PRO A 165 -18.05 -15.25 -6.89
N ILE A 166 -18.90 -15.63 -5.94
CA ILE A 166 -18.71 -16.81 -5.09
C ILE A 166 -19.83 -17.82 -5.28
N LEU A 167 -19.51 -19.08 -5.03
CA LEU A 167 -20.46 -20.15 -4.84
C LEU A 167 -20.42 -20.54 -3.37
N GLN A 168 -21.50 -20.27 -2.65
CA GLN A 168 -21.68 -20.74 -1.28
C GLN A 168 -22.47 -22.03 -1.27
N THR A 169 -21.95 -23.05 -0.63
CA THR A 169 -22.65 -24.31 -0.39
C THR A 169 -22.80 -24.52 1.10
N CYS A 170 -24.03 -24.65 1.56
CA CYS A 170 -24.34 -25.00 2.94
C CYS A 170 -24.97 -26.42 2.96
N GLN A 171 -24.37 -27.32 3.70
CA GLN A 171 -24.79 -28.73 3.74
C GLN A 171 -24.83 -29.30 5.14
N ASN A 172 -25.69 -30.28 5.32
CA ASN A 172 -25.74 -31.18 6.49
C ASN A 172 -25.93 -32.63 6.02
N SER A 173 -26.20 -33.55 6.94
CA SER A 173 -26.41 -34.98 6.62
C SER A 173 -27.65 -35.26 5.76
N GLN A 174 -28.58 -34.31 5.63
CA GLN A 174 -29.87 -34.53 4.96
C GLN A 174 -30.01 -33.71 3.66
N GLN A 175 -29.36 -32.56 3.58
CA GLN A 175 -29.55 -31.65 2.45
C GLN A 175 -28.27 -30.83 2.17
N ALA A 176 -28.15 -30.40 0.91
CA ALA A 176 -27.17 -29.44 0.50
C ALA A 176 -27.87 -28.33 -0.31
N ASN A 177 -27.59 -27.09 0.04
CA ASN A 177 -28.08 -25.92 -0.71
C ASN A 177 -26.88 -25.12 -1.24
N THR A 178 -26.95 -24.75 -2.50
CA THR A 178 -25.90 -24.01 -3.16
C THR A 178 -26.45 -22.72 -3.75
N GLN A 179 -25.81 -21.61 -3.42
CA GLN A 179 -26.23 -20.27 -3.87
C GLN A 179 -25.06 -19.56 -4.56
N LYS A 180 -25.33 -18.94 -5.69
CA LYS A 180 -24.40 -18.05 -6.39
C LYS A 180 -24.59 -16.63 -5.90
N MET A 181 -23.53 -15.97 -5.51
CA MET A 181 -23.57 -14.59 -5.05
C MET A 181 -22.44 -13.78 -5.68
N MET A 182 -22.69 -12.48 -5.87
CA MET A 182 -21.67 -11.51 -6.22
C MET A 182 -21.27 -10.77 -4.95
N LEU A 183 -20.02 -10.88 -4.55
CA LEU A 183 -19.46 -10.09 -3.46
C LEU A 183 -18.87 -8.78 -4.00
N ALA A 184 -19.21 -7.68 -3.33
CA ALA A 184 -18.61 -6.38 -3.54
C ALA A 184 -17.99 -5.91 -2.21
N ALA A 185 -16.68 -5.80 -2.18
CA ALA A 185 -15.92 -5.34 -1.01
C ALA A 185 -15.34 -3.96 -1.26
N LEU A 186 -15.47 -3.05 -0.31
CA LEU A 186 -14.72 -1.80 -0.24
C LEU A 186 -13.55 -2.01 0.71
N VAL A 187 -12.34 -2.07 0.18
CA VAL A 187 -11.10 -2.23 0.94
C VAL A 187 -10.43 -0.87 1.06
N VAL A 188 -10.10 -0.46 2.27
CA VAL A 188 -9.49 0.84 2.55
C VAL A 188 -8.09 0.68 3.14
N ARG A 189 -7.22 1.62 2.83
CA ARG A 189 -5.93 1.75 3.52
C ARG A 189 -6.15 2.21 4.95
N THR A 190 -5.43 1.58 5.88
CA THR A 190 -5.44 1.95 7.29
C THR A 190 -4.03 1.87 7.87
N ASN A 191 -3.76 2.70 8.87
CA ASN A 191 -2.55 2.63 9.70
C ASN A 191 -2.89 2.15 11.12
N ASP A 192 -4.07 1.59 11.30
CA ASP A 192 -4.50 1.02 12.57
C ASP A 192 -3.60 -0.18 12.94
N GLU A 193 -3.16 -0.24 14.19
CA GLU A 193 -2.26 -1.30 14.70
C GLU A 193 -2.88 -2.69 14.65
N ASP A 194 -4.21 -2.76 14.73
CA ASP A 194 -4.95 -4.02 14.63
C ASP A 194 -4.91 -4.61 13.20
N HIS A 195 -4.62 -3.78 12.18
CA HIS A 195 -4.59 -4.16 10.77
C HIS A 195 -3.16 -4.23 10.24
N ARG A 196 -2.44 -5.32 10.58
CA ARG A 196 -1.01 -5.51 10.21
C ARG A 196 -0.73 -5.45 8.71
N ASP A 197 -1.71 -5.82 7.89
CA ASP A 197 -1.61 -5.78 6.42
C ASP A 197 -1.75 -4.35 5.87
N GLY A 198 -2.10 -3.38 6.72
CA GLY A 198 -2.29 -1.98 6.36
C GLY A 198 -3.51 -1.71 5.49
N ILE A 199 -4.41 -2.68 5.38
CA ILE A 199 -5.69 -2.61 4.66
C ILE A 199 -6.79 -3.28 5.51
N ALA A 200 -8.04 -2.81 5.35
CA ALA A 200 -9.20 -3.37 6.02
C ALA A 200 -10.43 -3.30 5.12
N ILE A 201 -11.41 -4.18 5.34
CA ILE A 201 -12.70 -4.15 4.64
C ILE A 201 -13.62 -3.17 5.35
N ASP A 202 -13.99 -2.09 4.68
CA ASP A 202 -14.90 -1.06 5.22
C ASP A 202 -16.37 -1.30 4.85
N GLN A 203 -16.61 -2.06 3.80
CA GLN A 203 -17.95 -2.47 3.41
C GLN A 203 -17.90 -3.83 2.69
N LEU A 204 -18.82 -4.71 3.00
CA LEU A 204 -19.04 -5.97 2.29
C LEU A 204 -20.53 -6.14 1.98
N VAL A 205 -20.84 -6.30 0.70
CA VAL A 205 -22.20 -6.51 0.20
C VAL A 205 -22.23 -7.80 -0.61
N ALA A 206 -23.24 -8.63 -0.37
CA ALA A 206 -23.52 -9.83 -1.16
C ALA A 206 -24.84 -9.68 -1.87
N GLU A 207 -24.84 -9.88 -3.20
CA GLU A 207 -26.04 -9.91 -4.02
C GLU A 207 -26.24 -11.30 -4.58
N ALA A 208 -27.44 -11.87 -4.40
CA ALA A 208 -27.82 -13.15 -4.99
C ALA A 208 -27.93 -13.00 -6.53
N ARG A 209 -27.43 -13.99 -7.27
CA ARG A 209 -27.51 -14.03 -8.75
C ARG A 209 -28.23 -15.28 -9.23
#